data_8681445a676f864cfda732fed6d60c4a
#
_entry.id   8681445a676f864cfda732fed6d60c4a
#
_cell.length_a   1.000
_cell.length_b   1.000
_cell.length_c   1.000
_cell.angle_alpha   90.00
_cell.angle_beta   90.00
_cell.angle_gamma   90.00
#
_symmetry.space_group_name_H-M   'P 1'
#
loop_
_entity.id
_entity.type
_entity.pdbx_description
1 polymer ?
#
loop_
_entity_poly.entity_id
_entity_poly.type
_entity_poly.pdbx_seq_one_letter_code
_entity_poly.pdbx_strand_id
1 'polypeptide(L)'
;MNNNITIQEARTNEEIELFWEKRNAYMREDILPNCTLGEPITEEDEEWFFSQEYADHIMGLYFREIDKLYIVFFIKDGVKVGFSNYITYHSEDGKCFIIDFCIDAKYRNQGIGKECFCLLKNKELQKGVSYFALNLSNEKNERFWKSLGFVKSGNDEYNNPVYIYKPN
;
A
#
# COMPACT_ATOMS: atom_id res chain seq x y z
N MET A 1 -26.14 -2.00 3.67
CA MET A 1 -25.51 -2.12 5.01
C MET A 1 -24.39 -1.12 5.08
N ASN A 2 -24.40 -0.22 6.05
CA ASN A 2 -23.27 0.67 6.27
C ASN A 2 -22.12 -0.17 6.83
N ASN A 3 -21.17 -0.51 5.98
CA ASN A 3 -19.89 -1.03 6.45
C ASN A 3 -19.18 0.12 7.18
N ASN A 4 -19.11 0.04 8.50
CA ASN A 4 -18.46 1.06 9.31
C ASN A 4 -16.94 0.85 9.27
N ILE A 5 -16.33 1.19 8.13
CA ILE A 5 -14.88 1.12 7.95
C ILE A 5 -14.28 2.50 8.22
N THR A 6 -13.23 2.54 9.01
CA THR A 6 -12.45 3.75 9.31
C THR A 6 -10.96 3.51 9.07
N ILE A 7 -10.21 4.60 8.93
CA ILE A 7 -8.74 4.57 8.80
C ILE A 7 -8.13 5.09 10.09
N GLN A 8 -7.19 4.34 10.65
CA GLN A 8 -6.40 4.71 11.82
C GLN A 8 -4.93 4.80 11.44
N GLU A 9 -4.30 5.96 11.66
CA GLU A 9 -2.84 6.08 11.52
C GLU A 9 -2.13 5.35 12.65
N ALA A 10 -1.08 4.61 12.31
CA ALA A 10 -0.17 4.02 13.30
C ALA A 10 0.73 5.12 13.87
N ARG A 11 0.70 5.32 15.18
CA ARG A 11 1.44 6.38 15.89
C ARG A 11 2.23 5.88 17.08
N THR A 12 1.83 4.75 17.67
CA THR A 12 2.53 4.15 18.81
C THR A 12 3.54 3.10 18.35
N ASN A 13 4.50 2.79 19.21
CA ASN A 13 5.48 1.74 18.93
C ASN A 13 4.79 0.38 18.69
N GLU A 14 3.79 0.06 19.49
CA GLU A 14 3.02 -1.19 19.37
C GLU A 14 2.29 -1.27 18.01
N GLU A 15 1.75 -0.16 17.52
CA GLU A 15 1.09 -0.08 16.21
C GLU A 15 2.11 -0.26 15.07
N ILE A 16 3.29 0.34 15.19
CA ILE A 16 4.38 0.17 14.22
C ILE A 16 4.91 -1.27 14.22
N GLU A 17 5.09 -1.88 15.38
CA GLU A 17 5.49 -3.30 15.48
C GLU A 17 4.44 -4.21 14.84
N LEU A 18 3.16 -3.97 15.10
CA LEU A 18 2.06 -4.71 14.46
C LEU A 18 2.05 -4.54 12.93
N PHE A 19 2.33 -3.33 12.44
CA PHE A 19 2.47 -3.11 11.00
C PHE A 19 3.57 -3.99 10.40
N TRP A 20 4.75 -4.04 11.01
CA TRP A 20 5.86 -4.85 10.52
C TRP A 20 5.55 -6.33 10.54
N GLU A 21 4.89 -6.81 11.60
CA GLU A 21 4.42 -8.21 11.69
C GLU A 21 3.46 -8.54 10.52
N LYS A 22 2.44 -7.72 10.32
CA LYS A 22 1.45 -7.91 9.25
C LYS A 22 2.07 -7.76 7.85
N ARG A 23 2.92 -6.76 7.66
CA ARG A 23 3.61 -6.54 6.38
C ARG A 23 4.52 -7.72 6.02
N ASN A 24 5.29 -8.21 6.97
CA ASN A 24 6.19 -9.34 6.72
C ASN A 24 5.42 -10.63 6.43
N ALA A 25 4.32 -10.89 7.12
CA ALA A 25 3.42 -12.01 6.80
C ALA A 25 2.82 -11.87 5.39
N TYR A 26 2.34 -10.69 5.03
CA TYR A 26 1.82 -10.38 3.71
C TYR A 26 2.85 -10.60 2.60
N MET A 27 4.09 -10.16 2.80
CA MET A 27 5.17 -10.39 1.84
C MET A 27 5.45 -11.89 1.65
N ARG A 28 5.54 -12.67 2.73
CA ARG A 28 5.83 -14.12 2.67
C ARG A 28 4.70 -14.94 2.08
N GLU A 29 3.46 -14.60 2.42
CA GLU A 29 2.29 -15.41 2.08
C GLU A 29 1.65 -15.03 0.75
N ASP A 30 1.62 -13.73 0.44
CA ASP A 30 0.86 -13.22 -0.70
C ASP A 30 1.75 -12.69 -1.84
N ILE A 31 2.81 -11.96 -1.55
CA ILE A 31 3.59 -11.26 -2.57
C ILE A 31 4.67 -12.15 -3.15
N LEU A 32 5.62 -12.61 -2.36
CA LEU A 32 6.78 -13.37 -2.86
C LEU A 32 6.39 -14.65 -3.60
N PRO A 33 5.42 -15.47 -3.13
CA PRO A 33 5.02 -16.68 -3.85
C PRO A 33 4.31 -16.43 -5.18
N ASN A 34 3.79 -15.22 -5.41
CA ASN A 34 2.90 -14.89 -6.52
C ASN A 34 3.43 -13.79 -7.45
N CYS A 35 4.71 -13.44 -7.38
CA CYS A 35 5.32 -12.44 -8.26
C CYS A 35 5.40 -12.97 -9.68
N THR A 36 4.49 -12.50 -10.56
CA THR A 36 4.38 -12.91 -11.97
C THR A 36 4.53 -11.74 -12.94
N LEU A 37 4.56 -10.51 -12.43
CA LEU A 37 4.72 -9.28 -13.20
C LEU A 37 6.01 -8.58 -12.80
N GLY A 38 6.66 -7.93 -13.78
CA GLY A 38 7.94 -7.25 -13.57
C GLY A 38 9.14 -8.21 -13.60
N GLU A 39 10.26 -7.75 -13.09
CA GLU A 39 11.47 -8.55 -12.98
C GLU A 39 11.32 -9.63 -11.90
N PRO A 40 11.92 -10.82 -12.10
CA PRO A 40 11.94 -11.86 -11.08
C PRO A 40 12.62 -11.36 -9.79
N ILE A 41 12.02 -11.67 -8.65
CA ILE A 41 12.62 -11.37 -7.35
C ILE A 41 13.72 -12.39 -7.08
N THR A 42 14.93 -11.89 -6.80
CA THR A 42 16.10 -12.70 -6.44
C THR A 42 16.12 -12.99 -4.94
N GLU A 43 16.99 -13.93 -4.51
CA GLU A 43 17.23 -14.17 -3.08
C GLU A 43 17.74 -12.91 -2.37
N GLU A 44 18.60 -12.12 -3.05
CA GLU A 44 19.11 -10.86 -2.53
C GLU A 44 18.01 -9.81 -2.33
N ASP A 45 17.07 -9.70 -3.28
CA ASP A 45 15.89 -8.84 -3.16
C ASP A 45 15.02 -9.27 -1.97
N GLU A 46 14.81 -10.58 -1.81
CA GLU A 46 14.02 -11.13 -0.70
C GLU A 46 14.68 -10.83 0.65
N GLU A 47 15.99 -11.06 0.78
CA GLU A 47 16.77 -10.69 1.97
C GLU A 47 16.65 -9.19 2.29
N TRP A 48 16.75 -8.35 1.26
CA TRP A 48 16.59 -6.90 1.39
C TRP A 48 15.22 -6.52 1.98
N PHE A 49 14.12 -7.06 1.45
CA PHE A 49 12.76 -6.74 1.91
C PHE A 49 12.50 -7.06 3.39
N PHE A 50 13.25 -8.00 3.98
CA PHE A 50 13.14 -8.37 5.39
C PHE A 50 14.30 -7.85 6.25
N SER A 51 15.20 -7.06 5.68
CA SER A 51 16.36 -6.55 6.38
C SER A 51 16.02 -5.41 7.35
N GLN A 52 16.87 -5.22 8.36
CA GLN A 52 16.80 -4.04 9.23
C GLN A 52 17.06 -2.76 8.44
N GLU A 53 17.93 -2.80 7.44
CA GLU A 53 18.24 -1.67 6.57
C GLU A 53 17.00 -1.19 5.79
N TYR A 54 16.19 -2.11 5.25
CA TYR A 54 14.91 -1.76 4.63
C TYR A 54 13.96 -1.14 5.65
N ALA A 55 13.82 -1.72 6.84
CA ALA A 55 12.97 -1.19 7.89
C ALA A 55 13.41 0.23 8.31
N ASP A 56 14.70 0.44 8.48
CA ASP A 56 15.26 1.76 8.81
C ASP A 56 15.00 2.79 7.69
N HIS A 57 15.12 2.37 6.44
CA HIS A 57 14.78 3.22 5.29
C HIS A 57 13.31 3.66 5.33
N ILE A 58 12.39 2.73 5.50
CA ILE A 58 10.94 3.02 5.60
C ILE A 58 10.64 3.92 6.80
N MET A 59 11.22 3.65 7.95
CA MET A 59 11.03 4.49 9.15
C MET A 59 11.63 5.88 8.98
N GLY A 60 12.72 6.01 8.24
CA GLY A 60 13.27 7.32 7.85
C GLY A 60 12.27 8.15 7.04
N LEU A 61 11.54 7.52 6.13
CA LEU A 61 10.44 8.18 5.38
C LEU A 61 9.26 8.52 6.28
N TYR A 62 8.93 7.67 7.23
CA TYR A 62 7.84 7.88 8.20
C TYR A 62 8.09 9.11 9.08
N PHE A 63 9.33 9.38 9.47
CA PHE A 63 9.70 10.52 10.33
C PHE A 63 9.96 11.83 9.57
N ARG A 64 9.81 11.85 8.24
CA ARG A 64 9.92 13.11 7.48
C ARG A 64 8.83 14.10 7.86
N GLU A 65 9.14 15.38 7.76
CA GLU A 65 8.14 16.45 7.88
C GLU A 65 7.41 16.70 6.55
N ILE A 66 8.15 16.62 5.44
CA ILE A 66 7.65 16.81 4.07
C ILE A 66 7.79 15.48 3.31
N ASP A 67 6.83 15.18 2.45
CA ASP A 67 6.77 13.93 1.68
C ASP A 67 6.88 12.71 2.59
N LYS A 68 6.05 12.73 3.61
CA LYS A 68 6.03 11.74 4.67
C LYS A 68 5.40 10.43 4.22
N LEU A 69 5.96 9.31 4.71
CA LEU A 69 5.31 8.01 4.65
C LEU A 69 4.26 7.90 5.78
N TYR A 70 3.08 7.42 5.42
CA TYR A 70 2.00 7.09 6.34
C TYR A 70 1.84 5.59 6.46
N ILE A 71 1.60 5.13 7.67
CA ILE A 71 1.20 3.76 7.98
C ILE A 71 -0.20 3.81 8.56
N VAL A 72 -1.13 3.08 7.97
CA VAL A 72 -2.53 3.09 8.38
C VAL A 72 -3.09 1.67 8.52
N PHE A 73 -4.04 1.52 9.43
CA PHE A 73 -4.88 0.33 9.55
C PHE A 73 -6.31 0.65 9.10
N PHE A 74 -6.92 -0.30 8.42
CA PHE A 74 -8.34 -0.28 8.12
C PHE A 74 -9.09 -1.00 9.24
N ILE A 75 -10.04 -0.29 9.85
CA ILE A 75 -10.80 -0.78 11.00
C ILE A 75 -12.26 -0.99 10.56
N LYS A 76 -12.77 -2.19 10.73
CA LYS A 76 -14.18 -2.52 10.53
C LYS A 76 -14.77 -3.03 11.84
N ASP A 77 -15.81 -2.36 12.35
CA ASP A 77 -16.47 -2.74 13.60
C ASP A 77 -15.50 -2.95 14.77
N GLY A 78 -14.48 -2.08 14.88
CA GLY A 78 -13.47 -2.12 15.92
C GLY A 78 -12.32 -3.13 15.67
N VAL A 79 -12.35 -3.87 14.56
CA VAL A 79 -11.34 -4.89 14.23
C VAL A 79 -10.44 -4.39 13.08
N LYS A 80 -9.13 -4.55 13.21
CA LYS A 80 -8.19 -4.31 12.12
C LYS A 80 -8.38 -5.37 11.03
N VAL A 81 -8.85 -4.96 9.85
CA VAL A 81 -9.14 -5.85 8.71
C VAL A 81 -8.09 -5.77 7.61
N GLY A 82 -7.15 -4.85 7.73
CA GLY A 82 -6.08 -4.65 6.76
C GLY A 82 -5.20 -3.47 7.11
N PHE A 83 -4.22 -3.20 6.27
CA PHE A 83 -3.29 -2.08 6.43
C PHE A 83 -2.84 -1.55 5.07
N SER A 84 -2.24 -0.36 5.09
CA SER A 84 -1.52 0.21 3.96
C SER A 84 -0.37 1.08 4.45
N ASN A 85 0.66 1.22 3.64
CA ASN A 85 1.65 2.27 3.78
C ASN A 85 1.84 2.97 2.43
N TYR A 86 1.97 4.27 2.47
CA TYR A 86 2.06 5.11 1.28
C TYR A 86 2.81 6.41 1.56
N ILE A 87 3.37 6.99 0.52
CA ILE A 87 4.06 8.29 0.56
C ILE A 87 3.27 9.28 -0.29
N THR A 88 3.10 10.50 0.21
CA THR A 88 2.53 11.59 -0.58
C THR A 88 3.59 12.65 -0.86
N TYR A 89 3.88 12.88 -2.12
CA TYR A 89 4.90 13.82 -2.59
C TYR A 89 4.31 15.21 -2.84
N HIS A 90 3.95 15.90 -1.76
CA HIS A 90 3.38 17.25 -1.84
C HIS A 90 4.37 18.30 -2.34
N SER A 91 5.68 18.10 -2.12
CA SER A 91 6.73 19.01 -2.62
C SER A 91 7.01 18.86 -4.12
N GLU A 92 6.46 17.84 -4.76
CA GLU A 92 6.63 17.54 -6.18
C GLU A 92 5.32 17.71 -6.95
N ASP A 93 4.84 16.64 -7.57
CA ASP A 93 3.66 16.64 -8.43
C ASP A 93 2.35 16.21 -7.75
N GLY A 94 2.38 15.99 -6.43
CA GLY A 94 1.22 15.57 -5.64
C GLY A 94 0.87 14.10 -5.76
N LYS A 95 1.82 13.26 -6.16
CA LYS A 95 1.66 11.81 -6.24
C LYS A 95 1.48 11.19 -4.86
N CYS A 96 0.48 10.35 -4.67
CA CYS A 96 0.40 9.39 -3.59
C CYS A 96 0.85 8.01 -4.09
N PHE A 97 2.03 7.56 -3.66
CA PHE A 97 2.55 6.26 -4.03
C PHE A 97 2.22 5.23 -2.95
N ILE A 98 1.40 4.24 -3.30
CA ILE A 98 0.99 3.16 -2.41
C ILE A 98 2.06 2.06 -2.49
N ILE A 99 2.76 1.82 -1.38
CA ILE A 99 3.82 0.81 -1.30
C ILE A 99 3.19 -0.56 -1.04
N ASP A 100 2.41 -0.68 0.04
CA ASP A 100 1.67 -1.88 0.40
C ASP A 100 0.20 -1.55 0.64
N PHE A 101 -0.66 -2.46 0.24
CA PHE A 101 -2.10 -2.42 0.52
C PHE A 101 -2.60 -3.85 0.69
N CYS A 102 -3.02 -4.19 1.88
CA CYS A 102 -3.41 -5.54 2.23
C CYS A 102 -4.74 -5.55 2.99
N ILE A 103 -5.64 -6.42 2.56
CA ILE A 103 -6.79 -6.86 3.34
C ILE A 103 -6.50 -8.26 3.84
N ASP A 104 -6.70 -8.49 5.13
CA ASP A 104 -6.47 -9.79 5.75
C ASP A 104 -7.31 -10.88 5.04
N ALA A 105 -6.74 -12.05 4.82
CA ALA A 105 -7.30 -13.09 3.94
C ALA A 105 -8.78 -13.41 4.22
N LYS A 106 -9.16 -13.49 5.50
CA LYS A 106 -10.54 -13.80 5.90
C LYS A 106 -11.58 -12.72 5.57
N TYR A 107 -11.13 -11.53 5.21
CA TYR A 107 -12.00 -10.39 4.86
C TYR A 107 -12.01 -10.08 3.36
N ARG A 108 -11.30 -10.85 2.56
CA ARG A 108 -11.21 -10.67 1.09
C ARG A 108 -12.49 -11.12 0.39
N ASN A 109 -12.67 -10.67 -0.85
CA ASN A 109 -13.81 -11.01 -1.72
C ASN A 109 -15.19 -10.60 -1.15
N GLN A 110 -15.23 -9.58 -0.29
CA GLN A 110 -16.43 -9.05 0.36
C GLN A 110 -16.64 -7.54 0.06
N GLY A 111 -15.90 -7.00 -0.90
CA GLY A 111 -15.94 -5.57 -1.23
C GLY A 111 -15.14 -4.66 -0.29
N ILE A 112 -14.58 -5.19 0.80
CA ILE A 112 -13.87 -4.42 1.84
C ILE A 112 -12.65 -3.69 1.26
N GLY A 113 -11.86 -4.32 0.38
CA GLY A 113 -10.70 -3.68 -0.24
C GLY A 113 -11.07 -2.44 -1.06
N LYS A 114 -12.16 -2.51 -1.81
CA LYS A 114 -12.69 -1.36 -2.56
C LYS A 114 -13.09 -0.20 -1.64
N GLU A 115 -13.78 -0.50 -0.55
CA GLU A 115 -14.19 0.51 0.42
C GLU A 115 -12.99 1.14 1.13
N CYS A 116 -12.00 0.33 1.53
CA CYS A 116 -10.77 0.80 2.15
C CYS A 116 -10.00 1.75 1.22
N PHE A 117 -9.86 1.39 -0.06
CA PHE A 117 -9.22 2.26 -1.04
C PHE A 117 -10.02 3.55 -1.25
N CYS A 118 -11.35 3.50 -1.34
CA CYS A 118 -12.18 4.69 -1.47
C CYS A 118 -12.00 5.65 -0.30
N LEU A 119 -11.92 5.14 0.93
CA LEU A 119 -11.66 5.95 2.13
C LEU A 119 -10.27 6.58 2.10
N LEU A 120 -9.23 5.80 1.81
CA LEU A 120 -7.86 6.30 1.67
C LEU A 120 -7.78 7.37 0.59
N LYS A 121 -8.33 7.09 -0.58
CA LYS A 121 -8.37 8.03 -1.71
C LYS A 121 -9.03 9.35 -1.32
N ASN A 122 -10.22 9.31 -0.72
CA ASN A 122 -10.94 10.52 -0.34
C ASN A 122 -10.17 11.32 0.71
N LYS A 123 -9.58 10.65 1.70
CA LYS A 123 -8.73 11.27 2.73
C LYS A 123 -7.56 12.02 2.11
N GLU A 124 -6.84 11.40 1.19
CA GLU A 124 -5.64 11.98 0.60
C GLU A 124 -5.97 13.05 -0.44
N LEU A 125 -7.06 12.92 -1.20
CA LEU A 125 -7.55 13.99 -2.09
C LEU A 125 -7.90 15.27 -1.32
N GLN A 126 -8.49 15.15 -0.13
CA GLN A 126 -8.76 16.30 0.74
C GLN A 126 -7.48 16.99 1.23
N LYS A 127 -6.35 16.29 1.25
CA LYS A 127 -5.03 16.85 1.58
C LYS A 127 -4.28 17.40 0.37
N GLY A 128 -4.87 17.37 -0.82
CA GLY A 128 -4.28 17.94 -2.04
C GLY A 128 -3.48 16.94 -2.89
N VAL A 129 -3.65 15.64 -2.70
CA VAL A 129 -3.10 14.62 -3.61
C VAL A 129 -3.66 14.82 -5.01
N SER A 130 -2.81 14.76 -6.03
CA SER A 130 -3.19 14.95 -7.43
C SER A 130 -3.52 13.63 -8.14
N TYR A 131 -2.80 12.56 -7.81
CA TYR A 131 -3.01 11.23 -8.37
C TYR A 131 -2.38 10.13 -7.50
N PHE A 132 -2.77 8.90 -7.76
CA PHE A 132 -2.26 7.72 -7.06
C PHE A 132 -1.45 6.85 -8.00
N ALA A 133 -0.40 6.23 -7.48
CA ALA A 133 0.45 5.31 -8.23
C ALA A 133 0.84 4.11 -7.36
N LEU A 134 1.09 2.99 -8.00
CA LEU A 134 1.61 1.78 -7.37
C LEU A 134 2.29 0.86 -8.39
N ASN A 135 3.12 -0.06 -7.89
CA ASN A 135 3.62 -1.18 -8.66
C ASN A 135 2.73 -2.41 -8.43
N LEU A 136 2.61 -3.26 -9.44
CA LEU A 136 1.89 -4.52 -9.34
C LEU A 136 2.81 -5.71 -9.47
N SER A 137 2.61 -6.70 -8.62
CA SER A 137 3.43 -7.91 -8.56
C SER A 137 2.77 -9.14 -9.18
N ASN A 138 1.45 -9.15 -9.36
CA ASN A 138 0.71 -10.29 -9.91
C ASN A 138 -0.61 -9.90 -10.58
N GLU A 139 -1.14 -10.83 -11.40
CA GLU A 139 -2.36 -10.62 -12.18
C GLU A 139 -3.63 -10.47 -11.33
N LYS A 140 -3.69 -11.10 -10.15
CA LYS A 140 -4.83 -10.98 -9.25
C LYS A 140 -4.94 -9.57 -8.72
N ASN A 141 -3.83 -9.00 -8.28
CA ASN A 141 -3.75 -7.60 -7.83
C ASN A 141 -4.02 -6.64 -8.99
N GLU A 142 -3.50 -6.94 -10.18
CA GLU A 142 -3.78 -6.16 -11.38
C GLU A 142 -5.28 -6.06 -11.65
N ARG A 143 -6.02 -7.17 -11.61
CA ARG A 143 -7.48 -7.16 -11.80
C ARG A 143 -8.19 -6.29 -10.76
N PHE A 144 -7.80 -6.40 -9.50
CA PHE A 144 -8.35 -5.57 -8.42
C PHE A 144 -8.15 -4.09 -8.69
N TRP A 145 -6.92 -3.65 -8.94
CA TRP A 145 -6.60 -2.24 -9.14
C TRP A 145 -7.19 -1.67 -10.43
N LYS A 146 -7.20 -2.43 -11.51
CA LYS A 146 -7.90 -2.05 -12.75
C LYS A 146 -9.41 -1.85 -12.51
N SER A 147 -10.03 -2.69 -11.70
CA SER A 147 -11.45 -2.54 -11.34
C SER A 147 -11.75 -1.24 -10.59
N LEU A 148 -10.75 -0.65 -9.96
CA LEU A 148 -10.83 0.64 -9.26
C LEU A 148 -10.50 1.84 -10.14
N GLY A 149 -10.10 1.61 -11.40
CA GLY A 149 -9.79 2.65 -12.37
C GLY A 149 -8.31 2.95 -12.57
N PHE A 150 -7.41 2.13 -11.99
CA PHE A 150 -5.98 2.24 -12.29
C PHE A 150 -5.68 1.74 -13.70
N VAL A 151 -4.78 2.44 -14.37
CA VAL A 151 -4.30 2.09 -15.72
C VAL A 151 -2.79 2.04 -15.75
N LYS A 152 -2.24 1.15 -16.58
CA LYS A 152 -0.78 1.02 -16.75
C LYS A 152 -0.21 2.29 -17.36
N SER A 153 0.84 2.83 -16.72
CA SER A 153 1.54 4.07 -17.13
C SER A 153 2.98 3.85 -17.62
N GLY A 154 3.42 2.60 -17.73
CA GLY A 154 4.78 2.24 -18.10
C GLY A 154 5.47 1.42 -17.03
N ASN A 155 6.78 1.48 -16.96
CA ASN A 155 7.59 0.78 -15.98
C ASN A 155 8.47 1.78 -15.20
N ASP A 156 8.84 1.43 -13.97
CA ASP A 156 9.81 2.19 -13.18
C ASP A 156 11.26 1.89 -13.62
N GLU A 157 12.22 2.48 -12.93
CA GLU A 157 13.66 2.30 -13.20
C GLU A 157 14.15 0.86 -12.98
N TYR A 158 13.42 0.05 -12.22
CA TYR A 158 13.68 -1.38 -11.98
C TYR A 158 12.86 -2.30 -12.89
N ASN A 159 12.24 -1.74 -13.94
CA ASN A 159 11.39 -2.44 -14.90
C ASN A 159 10.13 -3.09 -14.30
N ASN A 160 9.63 -2.57 -13.19
CA ASN A 160 8.35 -2.98 -12.61
C ASN A 160 7.19 -2.18 -13.19
N PRO A 161 6.05 -2.81 -13.51
CA PRO A 161 4.88 -2.09 -14.02
C PRO A 161 4.37 -1.05 -13.03
N VAL A 162 4.15 0.17 -13.52
CA VAL A 162 3.53 1.26 -12.77
C VAL A 162 2.10 1.45 -13.23
N TYR A 163 1.17 1.52 -12.29
CA TYR A 163 -0.24 1.80 -12.52
C TYR A 163 -0.61 3.09 -11.82
N ILE A 164 -1.41 3.90 -12.49
CA ILE A 164 -1.86 5.19 -11.96
C ILE A 164 -3.37 5.32 -11.98
N TYR A 165 -3.89 6.06 -11.02
CA TYR A 165 -5.27 6.53 -10.94
C TYR A 165 -5.26 8.05 -10.89
N LYS A 166 -5.92 8.69 -11.86
CA LYS A 166 -6.15 10.14 -11.87
C LYS A 166 -7.62 10.39 -11.56
N PRO A 167 -7.93 11.10 -10.48
CA PRO A 167 -9.31 11.52 -10.22
C PRO A 167 -9.76 12.50 -11.32
N ASN A 168 -11.03 12.42 -11.66
CA ASN A 168 -11.68 13.35 -12.62
C ASN A 168 -11.89 14.74 -12.01
#